data_6057b770384345ea2b6c69dcf1c3d39d
#
_entry.id   6057b770384345ea2b6c69dcf1c3d39d
#
_cell.length_a   1.000
_cell.length_b   1.000
_cell.length_c   1.000
_cell.angle_alpha   90.00
_cell.angle_beta   90.00
_cell.angle_gamma   90.00
#
_symmetry.space_group_name_H-M   'P 1'
#
loop_
_entity.id
_entity.type
_entity.pdbx_description
1 polymer ?
#
loop_
_entity_poly.entity_id
_entity_poly.type
_entity_poly.pdbx_seq_one_letter_code
_entity_poly.pdbx_strand_id
1 'polypeptide(L)'
;MSPHLPITDVTTPTRADARHADGATVASGSHPDLREDDLHDLLVAFYDTVGADPLLAPYFAEIDMQEHIPRIADFWSTLVFGSRRYGGNAFRPHAMMPNLTGPHFARWLDTLEATIDARFAGPAAEQMKALGHRIAYSMQLRLGIPPFEELRAVP
;
A
#
# COMPACT_ATOMS: atom_id res chain seq x y z
N MET A 1 60.74 -60.04 -10.46
CA MET A 1 60.89 -58.58 -10.52
C MET A 1 59.60 -58.03 -11.02
N SER A 2 58.81 -57.60 -10.11
CA SER A 2 57.51 -56.96 -10.41
C SER A 2 57.65 -55.47 -10.38
N PRO A 3 57.13 -54.71 -11.33
CA PRO A 3 56.92 -53.31 -11.15
C PRO A 3 55.49 -53.03 -10.62
N HIS A 4 55.47 -52.30 -9.65
CA HIS A 4 54.32 -51.74 -8.92
C HIS A 4 53.60 -50.75 -9.80
N LEU A 5 52.27 -50.89 -9.91
CA LEU A 5 51.38 -49.89 -10.55
C LEU A 5 50.87 -48.90 -9.48
N PRO A 6 50.89 -47.62 -9.75
CA PRO A 6 50.27 -46.64 -8.85
C PRO A 6 48.76 -46.63 -9.05
N ILE A 7 48.08 -46.53 -7.96
CA ILE A 7 46.63 -46.37 -7.81
C ILE A 7 46.24 -44.99 -8.31
N THR A 8 45.38 -44.96 -9.28
CA THR A 8 44.76 -43.71 -9.71
C THR A 8 43.80 -43.23 -8.67
N ASP A 9 44.07 -42.06 -8.18
CA ASP A 9 43.24 -41.28 -7.31
C ASP A 9 41.93 -40.94 -8.02
N VAL A 10 40.83 -41.45 -7.51
CA VAL A 10 39.50 -41.11 -7.97
C VAL A 10 39.11 -39.85 -7.23
N THR A 11 39.33 -38.72 -7.85
CA THR A 11 38.82 -37.44 -7.37
C THR A 11 37.31 -37.47 -7.48
N THR A 12 36.69 -37.62 -6.36
CA THR A 12 35.24 -37.39 -6.19
C THR A 12 34.94 -35.94 -6.52
N PRO A 13 34.03 -35.63 -7.43
CA PRO A 13 33.61 -34.25 -7.62
C PRO A 13 32.89 -33.80 -6.37
N THR A 14 33.44 -32.77 -5.77
CA THR A 14 32.90 -32.08 -4.62
C THR A 14 31.53 -31.53 -4.98
N ARG A 15 30.57 -31.95 -4.21
CA ARG A 15 29.16 -31.56 -4.25
C ARG A 15 29.00 -30.10 -3.79
N ALA A 16 29.56 -29.16 -4.53
CA ALA A 16 29.51 -27.74 -4.16
C ALA A 16 28.63 -26.89 -5.09
N ASP A 17 28.19 -27.41 -6.22
CA ASP A 17 27.57 -26.58 -7.25
C ASP A 17 26.04 -26.61 -7.27
N ALA A 18 25.40 -27.35 -6.36
CA ALA A 18 23.94 -27.49 -6.38
C ALA A 18 23.19 -26.46 -5.47
N ARG A 19 23.92 -25.56 -4.81
CA ARG A 19 23.30 -24.69 -3.79
C ARG A 19 23.11 -23.25 -4.20
N HIS A 20 23.40 -22.89 -5.44
CA HIS A 20 23.30 -21.48 -5.87
C HIS A 20 22.10 -21.19 -6.78
N ALA A 21 21.31 -22.18 -7.14
CA ALA A 21 20.18 -21.96 -8.04
C ALA A 21 18.88 -21.55 -7.34
N ASP A 22 18.72 -21.81 -6.05
CA ASP A 22 17.46 -21.61 -5.36
C ASP A 22 17.33 -20.24 -4.65
N GLY A 23 18.42 -19.51 -4.54
CA GLY A 23 18.39 -18.22 -3.82
C GLY A 23 18.05 -17.01 -4.67
N ALA A 24 18.16 -17.11 -5.99
CA ALA A 24 18.06 -15.95 -6.86
C ALA A 24 16.64 -15.66 -7.37
N THR A 25 15.74 -16.63 -7.29
CA THR A 25 14.42 -16.54 -7.92
C THR A 25 13.33 -15.97 -7.00
N VAL A 26 13.58 -15.88 -5.71
CA VAL A 26 12.55 -15.52 -4.72
C VAL A 26 12.59 -14.05 -4.35
N ALA A 27 13.66 -13.35 -4.65
CA ALA A 27 13.87 -11.96 -4.21
C ALA A 27 13.45 -10.90 -5.23
N SER A 28 13.13 -11.26 -6.47
CA SER A 28 12.75 -10.29 -7.47
C SER A 28 11.26 -9.97 -7.36
N GLY A 29 10.93 -8.87 -6.72
CA GLY A 29 9.61 -8.27 -6.74
C GLY A 29 8.84 -8.30 -5.42
N SER A 30 9.40 -8.77 -4.31
CA SER A 30 8.72 -8.65 -3.03
C SER A 30 9.08 -7.34 -2.35
N HIS A 31 8.07 -6.49 -2.14
CA HIS A 31 8.19 -5.31 -1.32
C HIS A 31 8.13 -5.69 0.17
N PRO A 32 8.74 -4.89 1.06
CA PRO A 32 8.56 -5.05 2.49
C PRO A 32 7.11 -4.75 2.89
N ASP A 33 6.69 -5.25 4.05
CA ASP A 33 5.41 -4.84 4.61
C ASP A 33 5.46 -3.40 5.14
N LEU A 34 4.30 -2.77 5.17
CA LEU A 34 4.11 -1.43 5.69
C LEU A 34 4.39 -1.37 7.20
N ARG A 35 5.17 -0.39 7.61
CA ARG A 35 5.45 -0.08 9.01
C ARG A 35 4.89 1.29 9.37
N GLU A 36 4.69 1.54 10.65
CA GLU A 36 4.19 2.83 11.12
C GLU A 36 5.04 4.01 10.64
N ASP A 37 6.36 3.86 10.68
CA ASP A 37 7.31 4.89 10.25
C ASP A 37 7.26 5.19 8.74
N ASP A 38 6.68 4.31 7.94
CA ASP A 38 6.55 4.50 6.50
C ASP A 38 5.34 5.36 6.11
N LEU A 39 4.40 5.58 7.03
CA LEU A 39 3.13 6.24 6.74
C LEU A 39 3.30 7.67 6.22
N HIS A 40 4.20 8.45 6.79
CA HIS A 40 4.43 9.82 6.35
C HIS A 40 4.85 9.88 4.87
N ASP A 41 5.88 9.14 4.49
CA ASP A 41 6.39 9.13 3.12
C ASP A 41 5.40 8.52 2.13
N LEU A 42 4.68 7.49 2.54
CA LEU A 42 3.59 6.91 1.74
C LEU A 42 2.52 7.96 1.44
N LEU A 43 2.11 8.72 2.46
CA LEU A 43 1.08 9.75 2.32
C LEU A 43 1.56 10.95 1.50
N VAL A 44 2.83 11.34 1.61
CA VAL A 44 3.42 12.35 0.72
C VAL A 44 3.29 11.91 -0.74
N ALA A 45 3.69 10.69 -1.05
CA ALA A 45 3.58 10.15 -2.41
C ALA A 45 2.13 10.05 -2.89
N PHE A 46 1.23 9.63 -2.01
CA PHE A 46 -0.20 9.54 -2.30
C PHE A 46 -0.81 10.91 -2.62
N TYR A 47 -0.58 11.90 -1.78
CA TYR A 47 -1.14 13.24 -2.00
C TYR A 47 -0.45 14.02 -3.11
N ASP A 48 0.79 13.71 -3.46
CA ASP A 48 1.41 14.23 -4.68
C ASP A 48 0.64 13.75 -5.93
N THR A 49 0.24 12.48 -5.96
CA THR A 49 -0.57 11.93 -7.06
C THR A 49 -1.98 12.50 -7.06
N VAL A 50 -2.63 12.58 -5.90
CA VAL A 50 -3.96 13.18 -5.75
C VAL A 50 -3.98 14.63 -6.19
N GLY A 51 -2.97 15.40 -5.82
CA GLY A 51 -2.83 16.82 -6.19
C GLY A 51 -2.60 17.04 -7.69
N ALA A 52 -2.13 16.03 -8.40
CA ALA A 52 -1.97 16.04 -9.86
C ALA A 52 -3.17 15.47 -10.62
N ASP A 53 -4.13 14.85 -9.93
CA ASP A 53 -5.33 14.26 -10.52
C ASP A 53 -6.40 15.34 -10.71
N PRO A 54 -6.85 15.63 -11.96
CA PRO A 54 -7.83 16.68 -12.22
C PRO A 54 -9.17 16.50 -11.51
N LEU A 55 -9.55 15.25 -11.22
CA LEU A 55 -10.80 14.94 -10.51
C LEU A 55 -10.71 15.27 -9.02
N LEU A 56 -9.57 14.97 -8.38
CA LEU A 56 -9.37 15.10 -6.94
C LEU A 56 -8.68 16.39 -6.52
N ALA A 57 -7.80 16.93 -7.36
CA ALA A 57 -6.99 18.12 -7.05
C ALA A 57 -7.79 19.31 -6.51
N PRO A 58 -9.00 19.66 -7.04
CA PRO A 58 -9.75 20.80 -6.55
C PRO A 58 -10.08 20.74 -5.06
N TYR A 59 -10.23 19.54 -4.47
CA TYR A 59 -10.54 19.39 -3.05
C TYR A 59 -9.36 19.63 -2.12
N PHE A 60 -8.13 19.66 -2.68
CA PHE A 60 -6.89 19.81 -1.92
C PHE A 60 -6.15 21.11 -2.21
N ALA A 61 -6.64 21.93 -3.15
CA ALA A 61 -5.96 23.15 -3.61
C ALA A 61 -5.69 24.17 -2.49
N GLU A 62 -6.61 24.28 -1.51
CA GLU A 62 -6.51 25.22 -0.40
C GLU A 62 -5.95 24.61 0.88
N ILE A 63 -5.52 23.35 0.84
CA ILE A 63 -5.02 22.64 2.01
C ILE A 63 -3.50 22.71 2.07
N ASP A 64 -2.95 23.15 3.21
CA ASP A 64 -1.54 23.02 3.49
C ASP A 64 -1.22 21.55 3.82
N MET A 65 -0.66 20.84 2.83
CA MET A 65 -0.36 19.42 2.96
C MET A 65 0.79 19.15 3.94
N GLN A 66 1.70 20.09 4.14
CA GLN A 66 2.77 19.93 5.15
C GLN A 66 2.19 19.84 6.57
N GLU A 67 1.16 20.62 6.84
CA GLU A 67 0.45 20.58 8.12
C GLU A 67 -0.55 19.42 8.20
N HIS A 68 -1.16 19.06 7.08
CA HIS A 68 -2.26 18.09 7.03
C HIS A 68 -1.78 16.64 7.05
N ILE A 69 -0.70 16.32 6.35
CA ILE A 69 -0.16 14.95 6.26
C ILE A 69 0.15 14.34 7.63
N PRO A 70 0.77 15.02 8.60
CA PRO A 70 0.98 14.45 9.92
C PRO A 70 -0.31 14.00 10.63
N ARG A 71 -1.39 14.74 10.47
CA ARG A 71 -2.71 14.39 11.03
C ARG A 71 -3.30 13.16 10.37
N ILE A 72 -3.14 13.06 9.06
CA ILE A 72 -3.59 11.89 8.30
C ILE A 72 -2.73 10.67 8.66
N ALA A 73 -1.43 10.84 8.86
CA ALA A 73 -0.54 9.79 9.33
C ALA A 73 -0.97 9.26 10.72
N ASP A 74 -1.34 10.16 11.64
CA ASP A 74 -1.86 9.77 12.95
C ASP A 74 -3.18 9.00 12.84
N PHE A 75 -4.05 9.40 11.92
CA PHE A 75 -5.29 8.69 11.62
C PHE A 75 -5.02 7.25 11.14
N TRP A 76 -4.18 7.07 10.15
CA TRP A 76 -3.84 5.75 9.63
C TRP A 76 -3.05 4.90 10.64
N SER A 77 -2.15 5.52 11.40
CA SER A 77 -1.43 4.85 12.49
C SER A 77 -2.38 4.28 13.53
N THR A 78 -3.40 5.05 13.89
CA THR A 78 -4.43 4.59 14.82
C THR A 78 -5.20 3.40 14.26
N LEU A 79 -5.62 3.44 13.00
CA LEU A 79 -6.43 2.39 12.39
C LEU A 79 -5.64 1.12 12.08
N VAL A 80 -4.42 1.25 11.56
CA VAL A 80 -3.62 0.11 11.12
C VAL A 80 -2.79 -0.49 12.25
N PHE A 81 -2.22 0.37 13.12
CA PHE A 81 -1.26 -0.04 14.15
C PHE A 81 -1.77 0.14 15.59
N GLY A 82 -2.96 0.70 15.78
CA GLY A 82 -3.57 0.85 17.10
C GLY A 82 -2.88 1.87 18.00
N SER A 83 -2.22 2.87 17.44
CA SER A 83 -1.38 3.83 18.19
C SER A 83 -2.14 4.82 19.07
N ARG A 84 -3.44 5.02 18.85
CA ARG A 84 -4.29 6.01 19.53
C ARG A 84 -3.85 7.47 19.35
N ARG A 85 -3.10 7.79 18.30
CA ARG A 85 -2.62 9.15 18.04
C ARG A 85 -3.69 10.09 17.52
N TYR A 86 -4.75 9.54 16.91
CA TYR A 86 -5.83 10.31 16.31
C TYR A 86 -7.10 10.21 17.15
N GLY A 87 -7.63 11.37 17.56
CA GLY A 87 -8.90 11.49 18.29
C GLY A 87 -9.94 12.39 17.60
N GLY A 88 -9.70 12.75 16.33
CA GLY A 88 -10.57 13.65 15.58
C GLY A 88 -11.77 12.96 14.92
N ASN A 89 -12.52 13.74 14.14
CA ASN A 89 -13.64 13.27 13.34
C ASN A 89 -13.32 13.45 11.84
N ALA A 90 -12.89 12.39 11.19
CA ALA A 90 -12.53 12.41 9.78
C ALA A 90 -13.72 12.62 8.84
N PHE A 91 -14.93 12.30 9.26
CA PHE A 91 -16.14 12.49 8.45
C PHE A 91 -16.51 13.95 8.27
N ARG A 92 -16.37 14.78 9.30
CA ARG A 92 -16.83 16.17 9.30
C ARG A 92 -16.28 17.02 8.15
N PRO A 93 -14.97 17.00 7.83
CA PRO A 93 -14.45 17.74 6.68
C PRO A 93 -15.06 17.29 5.36
N HIS A 94 -15.31 16.00 5.19
CA HIS A 94 -15.90 15.45 3.96
C HIS A 94 -17.36 15.87 3.77
N ALA A 95 -18.10 16.01 4.85
CA ALA A 95 -19.49 16.52 4.82
C ALA A 95 -19.58 17.94 4.28
N MET A 96 -18.49 18.71 4.33
CA MET A 96 -18.42 20.09 3.83
C MET A 96 -17.92 20.19 2.38
N MET A 97 -17.50 19.08 1.78
CA MET A 97 -17.01 19.07 0.39
C MET A 97 -18.16 19.04 -0.60
N PRO A 98 -18.25 20.03 -1.52
CA PRO A 98 -19.34 20.09 -2.48
C PRO A 98 -19.15 19.07 -3.60
N ASN A 99 -20.25 18.53 -4.10
CA ASN A 99 -20.30 17.73 -5.33
C ASN A 99 -19.47 16.43 -5.31
N LEU A 100 -19.21 15.85 -4.15
CA LEU A 100 -18.62 14.52 -4.06
C LEU A 100 -19.56 13.47 -4.64
N THR A 101 -19.00 12.57 -5.47
CA THR A 101 -19.72 11.49 -6.12
C THR A 101 -18.97 10.16 -5.96
N GLY A 102 -19.62 9.07 -6.32
CA GLY A 102 -18.99 7.75 -6.30
C GLY A 102 -17.65 7.67 -7.05
N PRO A 103 -17.54 8.23 -8.27
CA PRO A 103 -16.26 8.30 -8.99
C PRO A 103 -15.11 8.96 -8.23
N HIS A 104 -15.35 9.97 -7.41
CA HIS A 104 -14.31 10.58 -6.57
C HIS A 104 -13.75 9.59 -5.55
N PHE A 105 -14.61 8.84 -4.88
CA PHE A 105 -14.21 7.81 -3.93
C PHE A 105 -13.49 6.64 -4.62
N ALA A 106 -13.96 6.21 -5.79
CA ALA A 106 -13.30 5.18 -6.56
C ALA A 106 -11.89 5.60 -6.99
N ARG A 107 -11.71 6.82 -7.47
CA ARG A 107 -10.40 7.34 -7.86
C ARG A 107 -9.46 7.47 -6.66
N TRP A 108 -9.97 7.90 -5.53
CA TRP A 108 -9.21 7.96 -4.28
C TRP A 108 -8.71 6.58 -3.85
N LEU A 109 -9.57 5.57 -3.89
CA LEU A 109 -9.21 4.19 -3.57
C LEU A 109 -8.18 3.61 -4.54
N ASP A 110 -8.41 3.76 -5.85
CA ASP A 110 -7.48 3.27 -6.88
C ASP A 110 -6.09 3.89 -6.69
N THR A 111 -6.03 5.19 -6.38
CA THR A 111 -4.78 5.91 -6.15
C THR A 111 -4.09 5.42 -4.87
N LEU A 112 -4.85 5.21 -3.79
CA LEU A 112 -4.33 4.70 -2.52
C LEU A 112 -3.73 3.30 -2.70
N GLU A 113 -4.48 2.40 -3.31
CA GLU A 113 -4.02 1.03 -3.56
C GLU A 113 -2.78 1.00 -4.45
N ALA A 114 -2.77 1.74 -5.54
CA ALA A 114 -1.61 1.83 -6.43
C ALA A 114 -0.37 2.38 -5.72
N THR A 115 -0.54 3.36 -4.85
CA THR A 115 0.58 3.95 -4.08
C THR A 115 1.13 2.95 -3.05
N ILE A 116 0.26 2.21 -2.38
CA ILE A 116 0.66 1.15 -1.44
C ILE A 116 1.37 0.03 -2.20
N ASP A 117 0.77 -0.50 -3.24
CA ASP A 117 1.28 -1.66 -3.98
C ASP A 117 2.63 -1.38 -4.68
N ALA A 118 2.90 -0.12 -5.03
CA ALA A 118 4.18 0.27 -5.60
C ALA A 118 5.35 0.19 -4.59
N ARG A 119 5.07 0.12 -3.29
CA ARG A 119 6.08 0.25 -2.22
C ARG A 119 6.03 -0.87 -1.19
N PHE A 120 4.87 -1.45 -0.94
CA PHE A 120 4.65 -2.36 0.18
C PHE A 120 3.84 -3.58 -0.25
N ALA A 121 4.12 -4.70 0.43
CA ALA A 121 3.35 -5.93 0.31
C ALA A 121 3.40 -6.67 1.65
N GLY A 122 2.26 -7.08 2.16
CA GLY A 122 2.19 -7.84 3.41
C GLY A 122 0.90 -7.55 4.18
N PRO A 123 0.74 -8.14 5.39
CA PRO A 123 -0.49 -8.02 6.17
C PRO A 123 -0.90 -6.59 6.50
N ALA A 124 0.04 -5.72 6.88
CA ALA A 124 -0.28 -4.32 7.21
C ALA A 124 -0.68 -3.52 5.97
N ALA A 125 0.00 -3.72 4.84
CA ALA A 125 -0.36 -3.11 3.57
C ALA A 125 -1.77 -3.52 3.12
N GLU A 126 -2.10 -4.81 3.20
CA GLU A 126 -3.43 -5.32 2.87
C GLU A 126 -4.50 -4.79 3.83
N GLN A 127 -4.19 -4.68 5.11
CA GLN A 127 -5.08 -4.10 6.10
C GLN A 127 -5.39 -2.63 5.80
N MET A 128 -4.38 -1.84 5.43
CA MET A 128 -4.57 -0.44 5.07
C MET A 128 -5.49 -0.30 3.85
N LYS A 129 -5.31 -1.11 2.82
CA LYS A 129 -6.19 -1.13 1.65
C LYS A 129 -7.63 -1.49 2.04
N ALA A 130 -7.82 -2.54 2.81
CA ALA A 130 -9.15 -2.95 3.28
C ALA A 130 -9.85 -1.87 4.11
N LEU A 131 -9.12 -1.20 4.99
CA LEU A 131 -9.63 -0.06 5.76
C LEU A 131 -10.00 1.11 4.86
N GLY A 132 -9.22 1.38 3.82
CA GLY A 132 -9.54 2.40 2.82
C GLY A 132 -10.91 2.16 2.16
N HIS A 133 -11.18 0.92 1.75
CA HIS A 133 -12.49 0.53 1.21
C HIS A 133 -13.63 0.74 2.22
N ARG A 134 -13.44 0.33 3.47
CA ARG A 134 -14.46 0.51 4.52
C ARG A 134 -14.75 1.98 4.80
N ILE A 135 -13.70 2.80 4.83
CA ILE A 135 -13.83 4.25 5.06
C ILE A 135 -14.60 4.88 3.91
N ALA A 136 -14.21 4.60 2.68
CA ALA A 136 -14.87 5.14 1.51
C ALA A 136 -16.34 4.72 1.44
N TYR A 137 -16.64 3.46 1.70
CA TYR A 137 -18.01 2.95 1.74
C TYR A 137 -18.84 3.63 2.84
N SER A 138 -18.32 3.69 4.06
CA SER A 138 -19.00 4.33 5.19
C SER A 138 -19.27 5.82 4.94
N MET A 139 -18.31 6.53 4.35
CA MET A 139 -18.48 7.94 4.01
C MET A 139 -19.55 8.13 2.93
N GLN A 140 -19.54 7.34 1.89
CA GLN A 140 -20.56 7.41 0.83
C GLN A 140 -21.96 7.17 1.40
N LEU A 141 -22.14 6.16 2.24
CA LEU A 141 -23.43 5.91 2.90
C LEU A 141 -23.90 7.09 3.73
N ARG A 142 -23.00 7.68 4.54
CA ARG A 142 -23.33 8.82 5.41
C ARG A 142 -23.61 10.11 4.64
N LEU A 143 -23.01 10.25 3.45
CA LEU A 143 -23.25 11.40 2.56
C LEU A 143 -24.43 11.20 1.62
N GLY A 144 -25.07 10.02 1.65
CA GLY A 144 -26.16 9.69 0.74
C GLY A 144 -25.69 9.47 -0.71
N ILE A 145 -24.43 9.10 -0.91
CA ILE A 145 -23.84 8.82 -2.22
C ILE A 145 -23.91 7.32 -2.45
N PRO A 146 -24.53 6.83 -3.54
CA PRO A 146 -24.53 5.42 -3.84
C PRO A 146 -23.08 4.91 -4.02
N PRO A 147 -22.70 3.80 -3.35
CA PRO A 147 -21.37 3.23 -3.53
C PRO A 147 -21.12 2.85 -4.99
N PHE A 148 -19.95 3.19 -5.51
CA PHE A 148 -19.61 2.98 -6.92
C PHE A 148 -19.66 1.50 -7.33
N GLU A 149 -19.37 0.60 -6.38
CA GLU A 149 -19.42 -0.84 -6.62
C GLU A 149 -20.83 -1.37 -6.87
N GLU A 150 -21.83 -0.77 -6.23
CA GLU A 150 -23.24 -1.13 -6.48
C GLU A 150 -23.70 -0.72 -7.88
N LEU A 151 -23.14 0.36 -8.43
CA LEU A 151 -23.45 0.81 -9.79
C LEU A 151 -22.85 -0.11 -10.87
N ARG A 152 -21.80 -0.87 -10.55
CA ARG A 152 -21.22 -1.88 -11.44
C ARG A 152 -21.99 -3.20 -11.43
N ALA A 153 -22.79 -3.43 -10.42
CA ALA A 153 -23.55 -4.67 -10.25
C ALA A 153 -24.93 -4.65 -10.92
N VAL A 154 -25.33 -3.52 -11.52
CA VAL A 154 -26.59 -3.42 -12.28
C VAL A 154 -26.30 -3.83 -13.73
N PRO A 155 -26.85 -4.96 -14.20
CA PRO A 155 -26.70 -5.40 -15.58
C PRO A 155 -27.39 -4.48 -16.59
#